data_db295d939ea4a49d3c8778ba7dbde667
#
_entry.id   db295d939ea4a49d3c8778ba7dbde667
#
_cell.length_a   1.000
_cell.length_b   1.000
_cell.length_c   1.000
_cell.angle_alpha   90.00
_cell.angle_beta   90.00
_cell.angle_gamma   90.00
#
_symmetry.space_group_name_H-M   'P 1'
#
loop_
_entity.id
_entity.type
_entity.pdbx_description
1 polymer ?
#
loop_
_entity_poly.entity_id
_entity_poly.type
_entity_poly.pdbx_seq_one_letter_code
_entity_poly.pdbx_strand_id
1 'polypeptide(L)'
;MSEGITDRGYRLLGIASLKALAEAGSTDYVRWQNIKRGKARIGANEIEILGRVFPRYRWWLMTGDVQPENDQTSPDYDEANRNLANPNAG
;
A
#
# COMPACT_ATOMS: atom_id res chain seq x y z
N MET A 1 -8.52 -13.12 -12.53
CA MET A 1 -9.29 -11.94 -12.13
C MET A 1 -8.35 -10.85 -11.65
N SER A 2 -8.66 -9.65 -12.04
CA SER A 2 -7.83 -8.53 -11.64
C SER A 2 -8.06 -8.19 -10.17
N GLU A 3 -7.00 -7.76 -9.53
CA GLU A 3 -7.03 -7.32 -8.15
C GLU A 3 -7.69 -5.95 -8.06
N GLY A 4 -8.66 -5.80 -7.18
CA GLY A 4 -9.36 -4.54 -7.00
C GLY A 4 -8.63 -3.60 -6.05
N ILE A 5 -9.13 -2.36 -5.96
CA ILE A 5 -8.53 -1.33 -5.11
C ILE A 5 -8.50 -1.76 -3.64
N THR A 6 -9.53 -2.46 -3.19
CA THR A 6 -9.58 -2.96 -1.82
C THR A 6 -8.45 -3.95 -1.55
N ASP A 7 -8.23 -4.88 -2.49
CA ASP A 7 -7.16 -5.86 -2.34
C ASP A 7 -5.80 -5.19 -2.31
N ARG A 8 -5.59 -4.19 -3.17
CA ARG A 8 -4.34 -3.43 -3.18
C ARG A 8 -4.16 -2.67 -1.88
N GLY A 9 -5.25 -2.12 -1.35
CA GLY A 9 -5.22 -1.46 -0.05
C GLY A 9 -4.79 -2.40 1.06
N TYR A 10 -5.32 -3.62 1.08
CA TYR A 10 -4.92 -4.62 2.07
C TYR A 10 -3.46 -5.03 1.92
N ARG A 11 -2.95 -5.07 0.69
CA ARG A 11 -1.52 -5.36 0.48
C ARG A 11 -0.64 -4.29 1.09
N LEU A 12 -0.99 -3.02 0.90
CA LEU A 12 -0.22 -1.93 1.52
C LEU A 12 -0.37 -1.95 3.03
N LEU A 13 -1.56 -2.27 3.53
CA LEU A 13 -1.77 -2.39 4.97
C LEU A 13 -0.85 -3.44 5.58
N GLY A 14 -0.58 -4.53 4.84
CA GLY A 14 0.30 -5.60 5.30
C GLY A 14 1.74 -5.18 5.49
N ILE A 15 2.20 -4.14 4.79
CA ILE A 15 3.58 -3.65 4.91
C ILE A 15 3.67 -2.32 5.66
N ALA A 16 2.54 -1.75 6.05
CA ALA A 16 2.49 -0.45 6.70
C ALA A 16 2.65 -0.58 8.22
N SER A 17 3.18 0.48 8.83
CA SER A 17 3.10 0.65 10.27
C SER A 17 1.71 1.20 10.62
N LEU A 18 0.99 0.51 11.49
CA LEU A 18 -0.34 0.99 11.91
C LEU A 18 -0.25 2.33 12.61
N LYS A 19 0.84 2.56 13.34
CA LYS A 19 1.07 3.84 14.00
C LYS A 19 1.23 4.96 12.97
N ALA A 20 1.99 4.72 11.92
CA ALA A 20 2.18 5.71 10.86
C ALA A 20 0.87 6.02 10.15
N LEU A 21 0.04 5.01 9.91
CA LEU A 21 -1.27 5.20 9.29
C LEU A 21 -2.19 6.04 10.18
N ALA A 22 -2.22 5.75 11.48
CA ALA A 22 -3.04 6.50 12.42
C ALA A 22 -2.60 7.96 12.49
N GLU A 23 -1.29 8.20 12.53
CA GLU A 23 -0.75 9.56 12.58
C GLU A 23 -1.04 10.34 11.29
N ALA A 24 -0.87 9.70 10.14
CA ALA A 24 -1.06 10.36 8.85
C ALA A 24 -2.51 10.76 8.61
N GLY A 25 -3.45 9.98 9.10
CA GLY A 25 -4.86 10.22 8.85
C GLY A 25 -5.61 10.85 10.00
N SER A 26 -4.93 11.12 11.10
CA SER A 26 -5.60 11.51 12.34
C SER A 26 -6.72 10.53 12.71
N THR A 27 -6.53 9.27 12.34
CA THR A 27 -7.52 8.22 12.48
C THR A 27 -7.19 7.37 13.70
N ASP A 28 -8.21 6.82 14.31
CA ASP A 28 -8.09 5.95 15.46
C ASP A 28 -7.25 4.72 15.11
N TYR A 29 -6.20 4.48 15.87
CA TYR A 29 -5.35 3.30 15.75
C TYR A 29 -6.16 2.01 15.84
N VAL A 30 -7.19 2.00 16.71
CA VAL A 30 -8.05 0.83 16.89
C VAL A 30 -8.77 0.45 15.61
N ARG A 31 -9.19 1.45 14.82
CA ARG A 31 -9.84 1.18 13.54
C ARG A 31 -8.89 0.44 12.59
N TRP A 32 -7.62 0.87 12.51
CA TRP A 32 -6.64 0.18 11.69
C TRP A 32 -6.38 -1.25 12.16
N GLN A 33 -6.35 -1.45 13.47
CA GLN A 33 -6.24 -2.80 14.02
C GLN A 33 -7.43 -3.67 13.63
N ASN A 34 -8.63 -3.12 13.69
CA ASN A 34 -9.83 -3.85 13.32
C ASN A 34 -9.85 -4.21 11.83
N ILE A 35 -9.40 -3.31 10.98
CA ILE A 35 -9.29 -3.58 9.55
C ILE A 35 -8.28 -4.70 9.31
N LYS A 36 -7.13 -4.64 9.97
CA LYS A 36 -6.09 -5.65 9.80
C LYS A 36 -6.56 -7.03 10.28
N ARG A 37 -7.40 -7.06 11.31
CA ARG A 37 -7.93 -8.32 11.85
C ARG A 37 -9.16 -8.84 11.10
N GLY A 38 -9.62 -8.10 10.11
CA GLY A 38 -10.79 -8.49 9.34
C GLY A 38 -12.12 -8.16 9.99
N LYS A 39 -12.11 -7.36 11.06
CA LYS A 39 -13.33 -6.97 11.78
C LYS A 39 -14.01 -5.75 11.20
N ALA A 40 -13.30 -4.99 10.36
CA ALA A 40 -13.83 -3.84 9.66
C ALA A 40 -13.29 -3.85 8.25
N ARG A 41 -14.04 -3.26 7.33
CA ARG A 41 -13.61 -3.17 5.93
C ARG A 41 -12.83 -1.88 5.69
N ILE A 42 -11.87 -1.98 4.80
CA ILE A 42 -11.14 -0.81 4.34
C ILE A 42 -12.10 0.06 3.53
N GLY A 43 -12.10 1.36 3.79
CA GLY A 43 -12.97 2.29 3.11
C GLY A 43 -12.18 3.33 2.33
N ALA A 44 -12.91 4.28 1.72
CA ALA A 44 -12.30 5.31 0.90
C ALA A 44 -11.29 6.16 1.68
N ASN A 45 -11.60 6.48 2.93
CA ASN A 45 -10.68 7.26 3.77
C ASN A 45 -9.38 6.54 4.00
N GLU A 46 -9.44 5.23 4.27
CA GLU A 46 -8.25 4.44 4.49
C GLU A 46 -7.41 4.32 3.23
N ILE A 47 -8.06 4.19 2.07
CA ILE A 47 -7.34 4.17 0.79
C ILE A 47 -6.59 5.49 0.58
N GLU A 48 -7.24 6.61 0.87
CA GLU A 48 -6.59 7.91 0.74
C GLU A 48 -5.37 8.04 1.65
N ILE A 49 -5.51 7.59 2.90
CA ILE A 49 -4.42 7.62 3.85
C ILE A 49 -3.26 6.73 3.38
N LEU A 50 -3.56 5.54 2.89
CA LEU A 50 -2.54 4.66 2.34
C LEU A 50 -1.78 5.32 1.19
N GLY A 51 -2.47 6.05 0.34
CA GLY A 51 -1.83 6.79 -0.74
C GLY A 51 -0.93 7.91 -0.26
N ARG A 52 -1.23 8.50 0.90
CA ARG A 52 -0.36 9.52 1.51
C ARG A 52 0.88 8.92 2.14
N VAL A 53 0.73 7.78 2.80
CA VAL A 53 1.84 7.09 3.46
C VAL A 53 2.76 6.45 2.43
N PHE A 54 2.21 6.00 1.33
CA PHE A 54 2.95 5.37 0.25
C PHE A 54 2.77 6.16 -1.06
N PRO A 55 3.30 7.38 -1.15
CA PRO A 55 3.09 8.20 -2.35
C PRO A 55 3.63 7.54 -3.63
N ARG A 56 4.67 6.72 -3.51
CA ARG A 56 5.25 6.00 -4.63
C ARG A 56 4.31 4.94 -5.20
N TYR A 57 3.38 4.43 -4.38
CA TYR A 57 2.43 3.38 -4.79
C TYR A 57 1.03 3.92 -5.06
N ARG A 58 0.87 5.25 -5.06
CA ARG A 58 -0.46 5.86 -5.18
C ARG A 58 -1.15 5.52 -6.49
N TRP A 59 -0.44 5.61 -7.60
CA TRP A 59 -1.01 5.30 -8.91
C TRP A 59 -1.41 3.83 -8.98
N TRP A 60 -0.51 2.95 -8.57
CA TRP A 60 -0.80 1.52 -8.53
C TRP A 60 -2.00 1.23 -7.62
N LEU A 61 -2.06 1.85 -6.45
CA LEU A 61 -3.17 1.66 -5.52
C LEU A 61 -4.51 1.97 -6.19
N MET A 62 -4.58 3.04 -6.96
CA MET A 62 -5.81 3.48 -7.60
C MET A 62 -6.14 2.72 -8.88
N THR A 63 -5.15 2.35 -9.66
CA THR A 63 -5.36 1.83 -11.01
C THR A 63 -4.92 0.38 -11.21
N GLY A 64 -4.02 -0.11 -10.40
CA GLY A 64 -3.41 -1.43 -10.58
C GLY A 64 -2.21 -1.42 -11.51
N ASP A 65 -1.88 -0.28 -12.12
CA ASP A 65 -0.77 -0.14 -13.05
C ASP A 65 0.40 0.58 -12.42
N VAL A 66 1.59 0.42 -13.00
CA VAL A 66 2.76 1.17 -12.58
C VAL A 66 3.17 2.13 -13.68
N GLN A 67 3.82 3.23 -13.29
CA GLN A 67 4.41 4.21 -14.21
C GLN A 67 5.80 4.56 -13.69
N PRO A 68 6.79 3.67 -13.91
CA PRO A 68 8.12 3.87 -13.32
C PRO A 68 8.77 5.17 -13.75
N GLU A 69 8.49 5.64 -14.97
CA GLU A 69 9.01 6.90 -15.49
C GLU A 69 8.52 8.11 -14.68
N ASN A 70 7.45 7.95 -13.92
CA ASN A 70 6.90 8.98 -13.05
C ASN A 70 7.07 8.63 -11.58
N ASP A 71 7.99 7.73 -11.25
CA ASP A 71 8.24 7.25 -9.89
C ASP A 71 7.01 6.61 -9.24
N GLN A 72 6.13 6.04 -10.07
CA GLN A 72 4.96 5.33 -9.57
C GLN A 72 5.14 3.84 -9.80
N THR A 73 5.36 3.11 -8.73
CA THR A 73 5.66 1.69 -8.76
C THR A 73 4.67 0.93 -7.90
N SER A 74 4.94 -0.35 -7.67
CA SER A 74 4.18 -1.19 -6.76
C SER A 74 5.14 -1.97 -5.88
N PRO A 75 4.64 -2.57 -4.79
CA PRO A 75 5.50 -3.42 -3.96
C PRO A 75 6.17 -4.55 -4.76
N ASP A 76 5.43 -5.19 -5.65
CA ASP A 76 5.98 -6.27 -6.49
C ASP A 76 7.01 -5.75 -7.48
N TYR A 77 6.75 -4.60 -8.09
CA TYR A 77 7.68 -3.98 -9.01
C TYR A 77 9.00 -3.64 -8.31
N ASP A 78 8.92 -3.04 -7.14
CA ASP A 78 10.11 -2.65 -6.40
C ASP A 78 10.91 -3.87 -5.95
N GLU A 79 10.23 -4.93 -5.53
CA GLU A 79 10.91 -6.16 -5.15
C GLU A 79 11.63 -6.79 -6.35
N ALA A 80 10.98 -6.85 -7.50
CA ALA A 80 11.58 -7.40 -8.71
C ALA A 80 12.81 -6.58 -9.14
N ASN A 81 12.72 -5.26 -9.07
CA ASN A 81 13.84 -4.39 -9.43
C ASN A 81 14.99 -4.48 -8.43
N ARG A 82 14.68 -4.67 -7.17
CA ARG A 82 15.72 -4.87 -6.16
C ARG A 82 16.52 -6.13 -6.46
N ASN A 83 15.84 -7.20 -6.86
CA ASN A 83 16.51 -8.45 -7.22
C ASN A 83 17.38 -8.29 -8.48
N LEU A 84 16.90 -7.52 -9.45
CA LEU A 84 17.67 -7.25 -10.67
C LEU A 84 18.85 -6.33 -10.41
N ALA A 85 18.66 -5.32 -9.56
CA ALA A 85 19.72 -4.36 -9.24
C ALA A 85 20.83 -4.98 -8.39
N ASN A 86 20.56 -6.08 -7.73
CA ASN A 86 21.50 -6.71 -6.80
C ASN A 86 21.52 -8.22 -6.97
N PRO A 87 21.92 -8.70 -8.16
CA PRO A 87 21.85 -10.13 -8.48
C PRO A 87 22.73 -11.01 -7.61
N ASN A 88 23.73 -10.43 -6.96
CA ASN A 88 24.66 -11.18 -6.12
C ASN A 88 24.24 -11.19 -4.65
N ALA A 89 23.11 -10.60 -4.32
CA ALA A 89 22.64 -10.55 -2.94
C ALA A 89 21.88 -11.81 -2.54
N GLY A 90 21.66 -12.70 -3.47
CA GLY A 90 20.92 -13.93 -3.22
C GLY A 90 21.76 -14.99 -2.56
#